data_0b56c5cb4384c24f9e82364c036eaf1e
#
_entry.id   0b56c5cb4384c24f9e82364c036eaf1e
#
_cell.length_a   1.000
_cell.length_b   1.000
_cell.length_c   1.000
_cell.angle_alpha   90.00
_cell.angle_beta   90.00
_cell.angle_gamma   90.00
#
_symmetry.space_group_name_H-M   'P 1'
#
loop_
_entity.id
_entity.type
_entity.pdbx_description
1 polymer ?
#
loop_
_entity_poly.entity_id
_entity_poly.type
_entity_poly.pdbx_seq_one_letter_code
_entity_poly.pdbx_strand_id
1 'polypeptide(L)'
;VDELSSSDLRITGTLPSGLRGAFVRNGPNPAVPPAGKYHLFDGAGMVHGLFFDGGGGARYANRWIRSAGMEAEIAAGHALFGGLSEFRLPPPEIMSTIGPVKNTANTAVVHHAGRLLALMEACPPIELTDELETVGPYDFGGALKGAMTAHPKIDPVTGEMVFFGYSPFPPYLRIHSADAEGALTWSTEVELPGAVMMHDFVITATKV
;
A
#
# COMPACT_ATOMS: atom_id res chain seq x y z
N VAL A 1 18.41 5.66 1.64
CA VAL A 1 17.49 6.51 2.43
C VAL A 1 17.32 5.89 3.79
N ASP A 2 17.51 6.67 4.85
CA ASP A 2 17.48 6.18 6.23
C ASP A 2 16.13 6.49 6.88
N GLU A 3 15.71 5.64 7.83
CA GLU A 3 14.58 5.92 8.70
C GLU A 3 14.95 7.02 9.68
N LEU A 4 14.05 7.97 9.87
CA LEU A 4 14.26 9.14 10.70
C LEU A 4 13.01 9.45 11.51
N SER A 5 13.20 9.96 12.72
CA SER A 5 12.17 10.65 13.50
C SER A 5 12.75 11.95 14.06
N SER A 6 11.99 13.03 13.97
CA SER A 6 12.40 14.34 14.46
C SER A 6 11.22 15.13 14.99
N SER A 7 11.38 15.71 16.17
CA SER A 7 10.49 16.73 16.72
C SER A 7 11.08 18.15 16.60
N ASP A 8 12.33 18.25 16.19
CA ASP A 8 13.01 19.53 15.95
C ASP A 8 12.79 19.98 14.51
N LEU A 9 11.57 20.44 14.21
CA LEU A 9 11.18 20.94 12.90
C LEU A 9 11.17 22.46 12.89
N ARG A 10 11.84 23.05 11.91
CA ARG A 10 11.71 24.50 11.68
C ARG A 10 10.38 24.79 10.99
N ILE A 11 9.49 25.46 11.72
CA ILE A 11 8.18 25.92 11.20
C ILE A 11 8.31 27.38 10.78
N THR A 12 7.90 27.70 9.56
CA THR A 12 7.82 29.08 9.06
C THR A 12 6.36 29.49 8.97
N GLY A 13 5.98 30.54 9.68
CA GLY A 13 4.58 30.93 9.86
C GLY A 13 4.00 30.32 11.14
N THR A 14 2.68 30.21 11.20
CA THR A 14 1.96 29.71 12.38
C THR A 14 1.04 28.56 11.97
N LEU A 15 1.15 27.43 12.64
CA LEU A 15 0.19 26.33 12.50
C LEU A 15 -1.16 26.75 13.11
N PRO A 16 -2.28 26.43 12.46
CA PRO A 16 -3.60 26.71 13.03
C PRO A 16 -3.76 26.04 14.41
N SER A 17 -4.34 26.76 15.37
CA SER A 17 -4.70 26.18 16.65
C SER A 17 -5.76 25.09 16.45
N GLY A 18 -5.56 23.95 17.10
CA GLY A 18 -6.45 22.79 16.97
C GLY A 18 -6.14 21.89 15.78
N LEU A 19 -5.15 22.21 14.93
CA LEU A 19 -4.70 21.29 13.87
C LEU A 19 -4.09 20.04 14.55
N ARG A 20 -4.82 18.93 14.50
CA ARG A 20 -4.43 17.64 15.11
C ARG A 20 -4.59 16.52 14.08
N GLY A 21 -3.68 15.56 14.07
CA GLY A 21 -3.70 14.42 13.17
C GLY A 21 -2.38 14.25 12.43
N ALA A 22 -2.41 13.57 11.31
CA ALA A 22 -1.22 13.33 10.51
C ALA A 22 -1.47 13.59 9.02
N PHE A 23 -0.47 14.17 8.37
CA PHE A 23 -0.35 14.13 6.91
C PHE A 23 0.62 13.00 6.56
N VAL A 24 0.13 11.98 5.87
CA VAL A 24 0.90 10.79 5.51
C VAL A 24 0.99 10.65 4.01
N ARG A 25 2.18 10.35 3.51
CA ARG A 25 2.40 10.03 2.10
C ARG A 25 3.29 8.80 1.96
N ASN A 26 3.09 8.05 0.88
CA ASN A 26 3.88 6.89 0.51
C ASN A 26 4.63 7.14 -0.79
N GLY A 27 5.70 6.41 -1.04
CA GLY A 27 6.44 6.48 -2.29
C GLY A 27 7.50 5.39 -2.41
N PRO A 28 7.92 5.10 -3.65
CA PRO A 28 8.95 4.11 -3.92
C PRO A 28 10.35 4.62 -3.59
N ASN A 29 11.15 3.76 -2.94
CA ASN A 29 12.59 3.98 -2.75
C ASN A 29 13.34 2.65 -2.93
N PRO A 30 14.55 2.65 -3.51
CA PRO A 30 15.37 1.45 -3.58
C PRO A 30 15.95 1.13 -2.20
N ALA A 31 15.50 0.03 -1.59
CA ALA A 31 16.02 -0.45 -0.30
C ALA A 31 17.36 -1.19 -0.44
N VAL A 32 17.57 -1.81 -1.60
CA VAL A 32 18.83 -2.48 -1.99
C VAL A 32 19.24 -1.99 -3.38
N PRO A 33 20.51 -2.20 -3.80
CA PRO A 33 20.92 -1.90 -5.16
C PRO A 33 20.02 -2.60 -6.18
N PRO A 34 19.40 -1.87 -7.13
CA PRO A 34 18.58 -2.47 -8.17
C PRO A 34 19.40 -3.42 -9.04
N ALA A 35 18.76 -4.48 -9.52
CA ALA A 35 19.34 -5.37 -10.52
C ALA A 35 18.72 -5.09 -11.89
N GLY A 36 19.55 -4.88 -12.91
CA GLY A 36 19.08 -4.61 -14.26
C GLY A 36 18.46 -3.23 -14.45
N LYS A 37 17.45 -3.14 -15.31
CA LYS A 37 16.76 -1.87 -15.61
C LYS A 37 15.75 -1.54 -14.51
N TYR A 38 16.06 -0.51 -13.74
CA TYR A 38 15.20 -0.02 -12.67
C TYR A 38 14.14 0.93 -13.20
N HIS A 39 12.90 0.68 -12.84
CA HIS A 39 11.80 1.62 -13.01
C HIS A 39 11.54 2.37 -11.69
N LEU A 40 11.13 3.63 -11.76
CA LEU A 40 10.88 4.45 -10.57
C LEU A 40 9.89 3.77 -9.58
N PHE A 41 8.92 3.02 -10.08
CA PHE A 41 7.91 2.33 -9.26
C PHE A 41 8.37 0.98 -8.68
N ASP A 42 9.57 0.51 -8.98
CA ASP A 42 10.06 -0.79 -8.48
C ASP A 42 10.55 -0.73 -7.01
N GLY A 43 10.73 0.48 -6.48
CA GLY A 43 11.23 0.68 -5.11
C GLY A 43 10.27 0.16 -4.04
N ALA A 44 10.82 -0.29 -2.92
CA ALA A 44 10.04 -0.60 -1.74
C ALA A 44 9.34 0.66 -1.18
N GLY A 45 8.18 0.50 -0.58
CA GLY A 45 7.43 1.59 0.01
C GLY A 45 8.17 2.21 1.20
N MET A 46 8.29 3.53 1.18
CA MET A 46 8.68 4.31 2.34
C MET A 46 7.58 5.31 2.65
N VAL A 47 6.98 5.16 3.81
CA VAL A 47 5.93 6.05 4.29
C VAL A 47 6.54 7.19 5.09
N HIS A 48 6.01 8.40 4.90
CA HIS A 48 6.42 9.63 5.55
C HIS A 48 5.22 10.25 6.24
N GLY A 49 5.36 10.67 7.49
CA GLY A 49 4.31 11.32 8.25
C GLY A 49 4.75 12.64 8.87
N LEU A 50 3.89 13.65 8.76
CA LEU A 50 3.92 14.86 9.58
C LEU A 50 2.76 14.79 10.56
N PHE A 51 3.04 14.77 11.83
CA PHE A 51 2.07 14.62 12.89
C PHE A 51 1.91 15.95 13.64
N PHE A 52 0.67 16.38 13.84
CA PHE A 52 0.31 17.64 14.47
C PHE A 52 -0.38 17.41 15.82
N ASP A 53 0.07 18.09 16.86
CA ASP A 53 -0.37 17.89 18.25
C ASP A 53 -1.61 18.70 18.65
N GLY A 54 -2.03 19.66 17.83
CA GLY A 54 -3.11 20.61 18.13
C GLY A 54 -2.68 21.80 18.97
N GLY A 55 -1.44 21.84 19.44
CA GLY A 55 -0.85 22.93 20.23
C GLY A 55 0.11 23.83 19.44
N GLY A 56 0.23 23.59 18.12
CA GLY A 56 1.18 24.31 17.27
C GLY A 56 2.52 23.61 17.08
N GLY A 57 2.69 22.43 17.65
CA GLY A 57 3.84 21.55 17.45
C GLY A 57 3.61 20.55 16.30
N ALA A 58 4.71 20.11 15.70
CA ALA A 58 4.71 19.05 14.71
C ALA A 58 5.95 18.15 14.89
N ARG A 59 5.80 16.87 14.51
CA ARG A 59 6.92 15.93 14.39
C ARG A 59 6.87 15.24 13.04
N TYR A 60 8.01 14.78 12.58
CA TYR A 60 8.18 14.01 11.36
C TYR A 60 8.67 12.61 11.69
N ALA A 61 8.21 11.63 10.92
CA ALA A 61 8.82 10.31 10.86
C ALA A 61 8.72 9.73 9.45
N ASN A 62 9.69 8.91 9.07
CA ASN A 62 9.58 8.04 7.91
C ASN A 62 9.98 6.62 8.28
N ARG A 63 9.31 5.64 7.63
CA ARG A 63 9.53 4.21 7.86
C ARG A 63 9.48 3.45 6.54
N TRP A 64 10.31 2.44 6.44
CA TRP A 64 10.15 1.43 5.41
C TRP A 64 8.89 0.59 5.68
N ILE A 65 8.17 0.28 4.62
CA ILE A 65 7.07 -0.69 4.70
C ILE A 65 7.68 -2.08 4.49
N ARG A 66 7.87 -2.81 5.58
CA ARG A 66 8.63 -4.05 5.66
C ARG A 66 7.81 -5.23 5.15
N SER A 67 7.68 -5.34 3.81
CA SER A 67 7.10 -6.53 3.19
C SER A 67 8.06 -7.71 3.25
N ALA A 68 7.52 -8.93 3.17
CA ALA A 68 8.35 -10.15 3.14
C ALA A 68 9.38 -10.13 2.00
N GLY A 69 9.00 -9.59 0.83
CA GLY A 69 9.92 -9.44 -0.30
C GLY A 69 11.04 -8.44 -0.04
N MET A 70 10.73 -7.32 0.60
CA MET A 70 11.76 -6.35 0.99
C MET A 70 12.74 -6.95 2.01
N GLU A 71 12.23 -7.63 3.05
CA GLU A 71 13.07 -8.27 4.06
C GLU A 71 13.99 -9.34 3.45
N ALA A 72 13.48 -10.13 2.50
CA ALA A 72 14.28 -11.10 1.78
C ALA A 72 15.42 -10.45 0.97
N GLU A 73 15.14 -9.33 0.29
CA GLU A 73 16.16 -8.58 -0.45
C GLU A 73 17.20 -7.94 0.47
N ILE A 74 16.78 -7.41 1.62
CA ILE A 74 17.71 -6.87 2.63
C ILE A 74 18.63 -7.98 3.14
N ALA A 75 18.06 -9.15 3.47
CA ALA A 75 18.83 -10.30 3.94
C ALA A 75 19.82 -10.83 2.89
N ALA A 76 19.45 -10.77 1.61
CA ALA A 76 20.32 -11.15 0.49
C ALA A 76 21.36 -10.08 0.13
N GLY A 77 21.15 -8.82 0.52
CA GLY A 77 21.99 -7.68 0.16
C GLY A 77 21.86 -7.22 -1.30
N HIS A 78 20.89 -7.75 -2.05
CA HIS A 78 20.64 -7.41 -3.45
C HIS A 78 19.20 -7.69 -3.86
N ALA A 79 18.76 -7.11 -4.99
CA ALA A 79 17.43 -7.34 -5.52
C ALA A 79 17.22 -8.79 -5.96
N LEU A 80 16.17 -9.42 -5.48
CA LEU A 80 15.76 -10.79 -5.81
C LEU A 80 14.66 -10.84 -6.86
N PHE A 81 13.84 -9.80 -6.94
CA PHE A 81 12.72 -9.69 -7.86
C PHE A 81 13.08 -8.82 -9.06
N GLY A 82 12.43 -9.07 -10.19
CA GLY A 82 12.43 -8.14 -11.31
C GLY A 82 11.47 -6.97 -11.06
N GLY A 83 11.49 -6.00 -11.96
CA GLY A 83 10.63 -4.82 -11.93
C GLY A 83 9.82 -4.65 -13.20
N LEU A 84 9.16 -3.49 -13.32
CA LEU A 84 8.31 -3.15 -14.48
C LEU A 84 9.08 -3.03 -15.78
N SER A 85 10.34 -2.58 -15.72
CA SER A 85 11.18 -2.44 -16.92
C SER A 85 11.88 -3.72 -17.34
N GLU A 86 12.02 -4.67 -16.41
CA GLU A 86 12.68 -5.95 -16.66
C GLU A 86 12.09 -7.01 -15.72
N PHE A 87 11.13 -7.75 -16.26
CA PHE A 87 10.50 -8.84 -15.51
C PHE A 87 11.49 -9.99 -15.30
N ARG A 88 11.64 -10.43 -14.05
CA ARG A 88 12.45 -11.58 -13.66
C ARG A 88 11.79 -12.27 -12.48
N LEU A 89 11.63 -13.58 -12.56
CA LEU A 89 11.18 -14.39 -11.43
C LEU A 89 12.27 -14.45 -10.34
N PRO A 90 11.90 -14.44 -9.07
CA PRO A 90 12.84 -14.65 -8.00
C PRO A 90 13.35 -16.10 -7.96
N PRO A 91 14.41 -16.40 -7.19
CA PRO A 91 14.87 -17.77 -6.96
C PRO A 91 13.75 -18.70 -6.48
N PRO A 92 13.81 -20.02 -6.80
CA PRO A 92 12.73 -20.97 -6.48
C PRO A 92 12.31 -21.00 -5.01
N GLU A 93 13.25 -20.86 -4.09
CA GLU A 93 12.98 -20.81 -2.65
C GLU A 93 12.19 -19.57 -2.24
N ILE A 94 12.47 -18.43 -2.85
CA ILE A 94 11.73 -17.17 -2.65
C ILE A 94 10.35 -17.26 -3.33
N MET A 95 10.33 -17.81 -4.55
CA MET A 95 9.08 -18.04 -5.29
C MET A 95 8.09 -18.90 -4.50
N SER A 96 8.56 -19.94 -3.80
CA SER A 96 7.72 -20.86 -3.02
C SER A 96 7.17 -20.25 -1.74
N THR A 97 7.86 -19.26 -1.15
CA THR A 97 7.50 -18.68 0.15
C THR A 97 6.82 -17.32 0.02
N ILE A 98 7.22 -16.51 -0.95
CA ILE A 98 6.73 -15.13 -1.12
C ILE A 98 5.89 -14.99 -2.39
N GLY A 99 6.21 -15.77 -3.43
CA GLY A 99 5.54 -15.71 -4.72
C GLY A 99 6.35 -14.99 -5.80
N PRO A 100 5.73 -14.77 -6.99
CA PRO A 100 6.44 -14.26 -8.17
C PRO A 100 6.68 -12.74 -8.14
N VAL A 101 5.98 -12.01 -7.30
CA VAL A 101 5.98 -10.54 -7.26
C VAL A 101 6.24 -10.07 -5.83
N LYS A 102 7.14 -9.12 -5.70
CA LYS A 102 7.36 -8.41 -4.44
C LYS A 102 6.19 -7.45 -4.17
N ASN A 103 5.58 -7.55 -2.98
CA ASN A 103 4.70 -6.49 -2.52
C ASN A 103 5.55 -5.26 -2.18
N THR A 104 5.53 -4.27 -3.06
CA THR A 104 6.28 -3.03 -2.84
C THR A 104 5.56 -2.08 -1.90
N ALA A 105 4.23 -2.20 -1.75
CA ALA A 105 3.37 -1.37 -0.90
C ALA A 105 3.68 0.14 -1.02
N ASN A 106 4.00 0.63 -2.21
CA ASN A 106 4.64 1.92 -2.42
C ASN A 106 3.76 2.98 -3.09
N THR A 107 2.51 2.63 -3.45
CA THR A 107 1.70 3.47 -4.34
C THR A 107 0.82 4.45 -3.56
N ALA A 108 0.10 3.98 -2.56
CA ALA A 108 -0.81 4.81 -1.78
C ALA A 108 -0.87 4.39 -0.31
N VAL A 109 -1.43 5.27 0.51
CA VAL A 109 -1.88 4.97 1.87
C VAL A 109 -3.34 5.37 1.99
N VAL A 110 -4.13 4.54 2.63
CA VAL A 110 -5.53 4.82 2.95
C VAL A 110 -5.80 4.54 4.42
N HIS A 111 -6.61 5.39 5.04
CA HIS A 111 -7.13 5.14 6.39
C HIS A 111 -8.58 4.68 6.28
N HIS A 112 -8.87 3.49 6.82
CA HIS A 112 -10.22 2.91 6.83
C HIS A 112 -10.42 2.03 8.07
N ALA A 113 -11.57 2.14 8.70
CA ALA A 113 -11.94 1.33 9.87
C ALA A 113 -10.87 1.35 10.99
N GLY A 114 -10.26 2.51 11.26
CA GLY A 114 -9.21 2.64 12.28
C GLY A 114 -7.86 2.03 11.88
N ARG A 115 -7.66 1.63 10.62
CA ARG A 115 -6.43 1.04 10.10
C ARG A 115 -5.77 1.95 9.07
N LEU A 116 -4.46 2.00 9.10
CA LEU A 116 -3.67 2.63 8.05
C LEU A 116 -3.12 1.53 7.13
N LEU A 117 -3.51 1.55 5.88
CA LEU A 117 -3.18 0.52 4.90
C LEU A 117 -2.28 1.11 3.80
N ALA A 118 -1.13 0.50 3.58
CA ALA A 118 -0.25 0.79 2.46
C ALA A 118 -0.55 -0.16 1.30
N LEU A 119 -0.66 0.40 0.11
CA LEU A 119 -1.22 -0.27 -1.06
C LEU A 119 -0.26 -0.30 -2.24
N MET A 120 -0.37 -1.37 -3.02
CA MET A 120 0.13 -1.51 -4.39
C MET A 120 -0.85 -2.39 -5.18
N GLU A 121 -0.90 -2.23 -6.51
CA GLU A 121 -2.00 -2.74 -7.33
C GLU A 121 -2.15 -4.28 -7.41
N ALA A 122 -1.05 -5.02 -7.23
CA ALA A 122 -0.99 -6.45 -7.50
C ALA A 122 -0.87 -7.34 -6.26
N CYS A 123 -1.02 -6.75 -5.06
CA CYS A 123 -0.84 -7.46 -3.79
C CYS A 123 -1.91 -7.07 -2.77
N PRO A 124 -2.07 -7.86 -1.69
CA PRO A 124 -2.87 -7.44 -0.53
C PRO A 124 -2.27 -6.21 0.14
N PRO A 125 -3.08 -5.40 0.83
CA PRO A 125 -2.59 -4.29 1.64
C PRO A 125 -1.59 -4.73 2.70
N ILE A 126 -0.74 -3.79 3.13
CA ILE A 126 0.07 -3.93 4.34
C ILE A 126 -0.45 -2.94 5.37
N GLU A 127 -0.82 -3.44 6.54
CA GLU A 127 -1.27 -2.63 7.67
C GLU A 127 -0.08 -1.99 8.36
N LEU A 128 -0.25 -0.72 8.72
CA LEU A 128 0.70 0.08 9.48
C LEU A 128 0.06 0.54 10.79
N THR A 129 0.88 0.76 11.80
CA THR A 129 0.45 1.46 13.02
C THR A 129 0.32 2.96 12.77
N ASP A 130 -0.29 3.68 13.71
CA ASP A 130 -0.34 5.16 13.69
C ASP A 130 1.06 5.80 13.75
N GLU A 131 2.08 5.06 14.19
CA GLU A 131 3.49 5.47 14.20
C GLU A 131 4.24 5.03 12.94
N LEU A 132 3.52 4.56 11.92
CA LEU A 132 4.00 4.10 10.61
C LEU A 132 4.81 2.79 10.64
N GLU A 133 4.84 2.08 11.76
CA GLU A 133 5.50 0.77 11.85
C GLU A 133 4.67 -0.30 11.12
N THR A 134 5.33 -1.22 10.44
CA THR A 134 4.65 -2.31 9.73
C THR A 134 4.06 -3.32 10.69
N VAL A 135 2.76 -3.57 10.59
CA VAL A 135 2.06 -4.65 11.30
C VAL A 135 2.17 -5.94 10.48
N GLY A 136 1.85 -5.90 9.19
CA GLY A 136 1.93 -7.04 8.29
C GLY A 136 0.85 -7.01 7.19
N PRO A 137 0.73 -8.08 6.39
CA PRO A 137 -0.31 -8.20 5.39
C PRO A 137 -1.71 -8.16 6.03
N TYR A 138 -2.64 -7.44 5.39
CA TYR A 138 -4.02 -7.33 5.80
C TYR A 138 -4.95 -7.95 4.74
N ASP A 139 -5.69 -8.96 5.11
CA ASP A 139 -6.54 -9.74 4.21
C ASP A 139 -8.02 -9.75 4.61
N PHE A 140 -8.45 -8.76 5.40
CA PHE A 140 -9.82 -8.66 5.91
C PHE A 140 -10.26 -9.91 6.70
N GLY A 141 -9.37 -10.42 7.56
CA GLY A 141 -9.62 -11.63 8.34
C GLY A 141 -9.69 -12.91 7.50
N GLY A 142 -8.96 -12.96 6.41
CA GLY A 142 -8.93 -14.08 5.46
C GLY A 142 -10.04 -14.04 4.40
N ALA A 143 -10.85 -12.97 4.37
CA ALA A 143 -11.93 -12.84 3.40
C ALA A 143 -11.43 -12.37 2.02
N LEU A 144 -10.42 -11.52 1.97
CA LEU A 144 -9.81 -11.09 0.70
C LEU A 144 -8.93 -12.21 0.13
N LYS A 145 -9.25 -12.61 -1.10
CA LYS A 145 -8.44 -13.57 -1.87
C LYS A 145 -7.84 -12.85 -3.07
N GLY A 146 -6.57 -12.50 -2.98
CA GLY A 146 -5.83 -11.85 -4.06
C GLY A 146 -5.45 -10.40 -3.77
N ALA A 147 -5.35 -9.62 -4.83
CA ALA A 147 -4.86 -8.24 -4.79
C ALA A 147 -5.96 -7.24 -4.40
N MET A 148 -5.54 -6.07 -3.95
CA MET A 148 -6.36 -4.89 -3.77
C MET A 148 -5.77 -3.73 -4.57
N THR A 149 -6.61 -2.98 -5.29
CA THR A 149 -6.17 -1.76 -5.99
C THR A 149 -5.48 -0.77 -5.05
N ALA A 150 -4.57 0.01 -5.59
CA ALA A 150 -3.95 1.11 -4.84
C ALA A 150 -4.86 2.35 -4.71
N HIS A 151 -6.02 2.37 -5.36
CA HIS A 151 -6.95 3.51 -5.43
C HIS A 151 -8.38 3.17 -4.99
N PRO A 152 -8.58 2.60 -3.77
CA PRO A 152 -9.92 2.33 -3.27
C PRO A 152 -10.73 3.62 -3.16
N LYS A 153 -12.04 3.51 -3.21
CA LYS A 153 -12.96 4.63 -3.04
C LYS A 153 -13.74 4.45 -1.74
N ILE A 154 -13.70 5.47 -0.89
CA ILE A 154 -14.46 5.48 0.36
C ILE A 154 -15.61 6.47 0.21
N ASP A 155 -16.83 5.99 0.43
CA ASP A 155 -17.99 6.84 0.48
C ASP A 155 -17.95 7.69 1.75
N PRO A 156 -17.91 9.03 1.64
CA PRO A 156 -17.76 9.90 2.81
C PRO A 156 -19.01 9.96 3.70
N VAL A 157 -20.14 9.42 3.24
CA VAL A 157 -21.40 9.41 3.99
C VAL A 157 -21.56 8.11 4.76
N THR A 158 -21.31 6.98 4.11
CA THR A 158 -21.51 5.64 4.69
C THR A 158 -20.25 5.06 5.33
N GLY A 159 -19.06 5.54 4.92
CA GLY A 159 -17.77 4.94 5.29
C GLY A 159 -17.46 3.64 4.53
N GLU A 160 -18.33 3.20 3.63
CA GLU A 160 -18.09 2.04 2.79
C GLU A 160 -16.89 2.23 1.89
N MET A 161 -15.99 1.25 1.83
CA MET A 161 -14.84 1.24 0.96
C MET A 161 -15.03 0.24 -0.17
N VAL A 162 -15.08 0.73 -1.41
CA VAL A 162 -15.14 -0.09 -2.61
C VAL A 162 -13.76 -0.16 -3.26
N PHE A 163 -13.38 -1.35 -3.66
CA PHE A 163 -12.10 -1.59 -4.32
C PHE A 163 -12.20 -2.78 -5.29
N PHE A 164 -11.20 -2.95 -6.13
CA PHE A 164 -11.07 -4.12 -6.98
C PHE A 164 -9.72 -4.80 -6.80
N GLY A 165 -9.64 -6.06 -7.22
CA GLY A 165 -8.40 -6.77 -7.45
C GLY A 165 -8.41 -7.36 -8.85
N TYR A 166 -7.31 -7.29 -9.58
CA TYR A 166 -7.16 -7.93 -10.88
C TYR A 166 -6.06 -8.98 -10.87
N SER A 167 -6.13 -9.90 -11.82
CA SER A 167 -5.25 -11.06 -11.94
C SER A 167 -4.91 -11.36 -13.41
N PRO A 168 -3.72 -11.87 -13.71
CA PRO A 168 -3.40 -12.38 -15.04
C PRO A 168 -4.13 -13.71 -15.35
N PHE A 169 -4.77 -14.34 -14.35
CA PHE A 169 -5.52 -15.58 -14.47
C PHE A 169 -6.98 -15.39 -14.07
N PRO A 170 -7.92 -16.18 -14.64
CA PRO A 170 -9.33 -16.12 -14.24
C PRO A 170 -9.53 -16.40 -12.72
N PRO A 171 -10.48 -15.69 -12.10
CA PRO A 171 -11.20 -14.53 -12.63
C PRO A 171 -10.28 -13.33 -12.73
N TYR A 172 -10.35 -12.63 -13.87
CA TYR A 172 -9.43 -11.53 -14.18
C TYR A 172 -9.68 -10.28 -13.36
N LEU A 173 -10.91 -10.09 -12.87
CA LEU A 173 -11.30 -8.92 -12.09
C LEU A 173 -12.32 -9.31 -11.03
N ARG A 174 -12.12 -8.84 -9.81
CA ARG A 174 -13.10 -8.88 -8.72
C ARG A 174 -13.30 -7.49 -8.16
N ILE A 175 -14.55 -7.17 -7.85
CA ILE A 175 -14.90 -5.95 -7.12
C ILE A 175 -15.36 -6.36 -5.74
N HIS A 176 -14.97 -5.56 -4.75
CA HIS A 176 -15.20 -5.82 -3.35
C HIS A 176 -15.77 -4.58 -2.65
N SER A 177 -16.54 -4.78 -1.61
CA SER A 177 -16.92 -3.74 -0.68
C SER A 177 -16.64 -4.16 0.75
N ALA A 178 -16.10 -3.23 1.53
CA ALA A 178 -15.96 -3.34 2.98
C ALA A 178 -16.80 -2.25 3.65
N ASP A 179 -17.47 -2.59 4.75
CA ASP A 179 -18.25 -1.63 5.53
C ASP A 179 -17.35 -0.66 6.33
N ALA A 180 -17.97 0.28 7.02
CA ALA A 180 -17.27 1.28 7.82
C ALA A 180 -16.44 0.68 8.97
N GLU A 181 -16.76 -0.53 9.40
CA GLU A 181 -16.08 -1.30 10.44
C GLU A 181 -14.93 -2.15 9.87
N GLY A 182 -14.79 -2.20 8.54
CA GLY A 182 -13.72 -2.91 7.84
C GLY A 182 -14.02 -4.38 7.57
N ALA A 183 -15.25 -4.83 7.70
CA ALA A 183 -15.65 -6.17 7.28
C ALA A 183 -15.90 -6.20 5.76
N LEU A 184 -15.37 -7.21 5.08
CA LEU A 184 -15.64 -7.43 3.65
C LEU A 184 -17.09 -7.95 3.51
N THR A 185 -18.00 -7.10 3.03
CA THR A 185 -19.45 -7.38 3.00
C THR A 185 -19.87 -8.10 1.73
N TRP A 186 -19.21 -7.83 0.62
CA TRP A 186 -19.45 -8.57 -0.62
C TRP A 186 -18.23 -8.57 -1.54
N SER A 187 -18.20 -9.55 -2.43
CA SER A 187 -17.24 -9.69 -3.51
C SER A 187 -17.93 -10.25 -4.73
N THR A 188 -17.66 -9.69 -5.89
CA THR A 188 -18.22 -10.19 -7.15
C THR A 188 -17.13 -10.30 -8.21
N GLU A 189 -17.26 -11.32 -9.06
CA GLU A 189 -16.42 -11.48 -10.22
C GLU A 189 -17.03 -10.71 -11.39
N VAL A 190 -16.16 -9.98 -12.11
CA VAL A 190 -16.57 -9.32 -13.35
C VAL A 190 -16.06 -10.16 -14.51
N GLU A 191 -16.99 -10.59 -15.36
CA GLU A 191 -16.66 -11.36 -16.54
C GLU A 191 -15.92 -10.48 -17.56
N LEU A 192 -14.70 -10.86 -17.86
CA LEU A 192 -13.86 -10.20 -18.87
C LEU A 192 -13.34 -11.22 -19.88
N PRO A 193 -13.16 -10.82 -21.14
CA PRO A 193 -12.66 -11.72 -22.19
C PRO A 193 -11.19 -12.12 -22.03
N GLY A 194 -10.46 -11.46 -21.14
CA GLY A 194 -9.05 -11.70 -20.88
C GLY A 194 -8.50 -10.81 -19.78
N ALA A 195 -7.25 -11.03 -19.41
CA ALA A 195 -6.54 -10.21 -18.44
C ALA A 195 -6.37 -8.78 -18.95
N VAL A 196 -6.64 -7.82 -18.06
CA VAL A 196 -6.44 -6.39 -18.31
C VAL A 196 -5.69 -5.78 -17.12
N MET A 197 -4.86 -4.79 -17.41
CA MET A 197 -4.31 -3.93 -16.38
C MET A 197 -5.32 -2.82 -16.08
N MET A 198 -5.75 -2.73 -14.83
CA MET A 198 -6.69 -1.71 -14.37
C MET A 198 -6.05 -0.91 -13.24
N HIS A 199 -5.88 0.40 -13.45
CA HIS A 199 -5.18 1.25 -12.50
C HIS A 199 -6.14 1.90 -11.51
N ASP A 200 -7.19 2.53 -11.99
CA ASP A 200 -8.13 3.32 -11.18
C ASP A 200 -9.56 3.14 -11.69
N PHE A 201 -10.53 3.61 -10.93
CA PHE A 201 -11.95 3.54 -11.23
C PHE A 201 -12.72 4.64 -10.52
N VAL A 202 -14.00 4.77 -10.79
CA VAL A 202 -14.91 5.70 -10.11
C VAL A 202 -16.11 4.96 -9.57
N ILE A 203 -16.69 5.50 -8.51
CA ILE A 203 -17.98 5.05 -7.97
C ILE A 203 -19.02 6.16 -8.09
N THR A 204 -20.26 5.79 -8.22
CA THR A 204 -21.43 6.65 -8.15
C THR A 204 -22.42 6.05 -7.16
N ALA A 205 -23.53 6.71 -6.91
CA ALA A 205 -24.59 6.17 -6.02
C ALA A 205 -25.16 4.82 -6.47
N THR A 206 -24.97 4.41 -7.74
CA THR A 206 -25.59 3.20 -8.30
C THR A 206 -24.68 2.38 -9.22
N LYS A 207 -23.45 2.79 -9.43
CA LYS A 207 -22.51 2.18 -10.39
C LYS A 207 -21.09 2.15 -9.83
N VAL A 208 -20.40 1.10 -10.14
CA VAL A 208 -18.95 0.93 -10.04
C VAL A 208 -18.40 0.76 -11.43
#